data_012cd279b40301f2b4dfcf5b4367bd36
#
_entry.id   012cd279b40301f2b4dfcf5b4367bd36
#
_cell.length_a   1.000
_cell.length_b   1.000
_cell.length_c   1.000
_cell.angle_alpha   90.00
_cell.angle_beta   90.00
_cell.angle_gamma   90.00
#
_symmetry.space_group_name_H-M   'P 1'
#
loop_
_entity.id
_entity.type
_entity.pdbx_description
1 polymer ?
#
loop_
_entity_poly.entity_id
_entity_poly.type
_entity_poly.pdbx_seq_one_letter_code
_entity_poly.pdbx_strand_id
1 'polypeptide(L)'
;MKMHIYGPCGQDCPAVLIIHPMLSSASSMKAALCDHMGPGLRFLVPDLSAHGDEASAPYVSAAAEAGAIHEWLASHGVRRLSLGFAASLGGVILFELLRFPDLSFDRLFIEGVSFYSGGPVARVGGAILSRVMVAKHRKAVRDPEAGARKLARLYGEEAARAMASSFAAMSEDS
;
A
#
# COMPACT_ATOMS: atom_id res chain seq x y z
N MET A 1 -3.34 12.30 -2.82
CA MET A 1 -3.56 10.85 -2.65
C MET A 1 -4.76 10.42 -3.47
N LYS A 2 -4.62 9.40 -4.27
CA LYS A 2 -5.72 8.80 -5.04
C LYS A 2 -6.26 7.57 -4.32
N MET A 3 -7.55 7.58 -3.99
CA MET A 3 -8.24 6.44 -3.42
C MET A 3 -8.97 5.67 -4.51
N HIS A 4 -8.67 4.39 -4.65
CA HIS A 4 -9.39 3.48 -5.55
C HIS A 4 -10.49 2.75 -4.78
N ILE A 5 -11.63 2.59 -5.41
CA ILE A 5 -12.78 1.88 -4.85
C ILE A 5 -13.01 0.65 -5.72
N TYR A 6 -12.93 -0.53 -5.11
CA TYR A 6 -13.17 -1.80 -5.79
C TYR A 6 -14.32 -2.57 -5.14
N GLY A 7 -14.82 -3.53 -5.86
CA GLY A 7 -15.95 -4.38 -5.47
C GLY A 7 -17.26 -3.96 -6.10
N PRO A 8 -18.19 -4.90 -6.27
CA PRO A 8 -19.47 -4.67 -6.93
C PRO A 8 -20.49 -3.94 -6.04
N CYS A 9 -20.14 -3.69 -4.80
CA CYS A 9 -21.03 -3.23 -3.75
C CYS A 9 -21.00 -1.72 -3.58
N GLY A 10 -22.16 -1.12 -3.40
CA GLY A 10 -22.32 0.32 -3.18
C GLY A 10 -21.89 0.82 -1.80
N GLN A 11 -22.31 2.04 -1.45
CA GLN A 11 -21.92 2.69 -0.20
C GLN A 11 -22.43 1.99 1.07
N ASP A 12 -23.51 1.24 0.97
CA ASP A 12 -24.15 0.56 2.10
C ASP A 12 -23.42 -0.73 2.53
N CYS A 13 -22.42 -1.16 1.76
CA CYS A 13 -21.69 -2.37 2.07
C CYS A 13 -20.56 -2.14 3.07
N PRO A 14 -20.21 -3.19 3.85
CA PRO A 14 -19.07 -3.13 4.74
C PRO A 14 -17.81 -2.68 3.98
N ALA A 15 -17.20 -1.60 4.47
CA ALA A 15 -16.00 -1.05 3.87
C ALA A 15 -14.75 -1.70 4.46
N VAL A 16 -13.81 -2.04 3.60
CA VAL A 16 -12.49 -2.59 3.91
C VAL A 16 -11.42 -1.60 3.43
N LEU A 17 -10.55 -1.15 4.33
CA LEU A 17 -9.39 -0.37 3.94
C LEU A 17 -8.19 -1.30 3.75
N ILE A 18 -7.55 -1.22 2.60
CA ILE A 18 -6.34 -1.98 2.29
C ILE A 18 -5.20 -1.00 2.01
N ILE A 19 -4.17 -0.99 2.85
CA ILE A 19 -2.99 -0.14 2.68
C ILE A 19 -1.81 -1.01 2.23
N HIS A 20 -1.34 -0.76 1.02
CA HIS A 20 -0.32 -1.58 0.37
C HIS A 20 1.08 -1.41 0.99
N PRO A 21 1.96 -2.43 0.84
CA PRO A 21 3.36 -2.30 1.22
C PRO A 21 4.12 -1.40 0.24
N MET A 22 5.34 -1.03 0.62
CA MET A 22 6.30 -0.40 -0.28
C MET A 22 6.46 -1.22 -1.57
N LEU A 23 6.64 -0.56 -2.69
CA LEU A 23 6.84 -1.18 -4.01
C LEU A 23 5.59 -1.91 -4.55
N SER A 24 4.43 -1.53 -4.09
CA SER A 24 3.13 -2.05 -4.52
C SER A 24 2.21 -0.89 -4.93
N SER A 25 0.94 -1.17 -5.19
CA SER A 25 -0.07 -0.17 -5.58
C SER A 25 -1.47 -0.68 -5.31
N ALA A 26 -2.47 0.19 -5.45
CA ALA A 26 -3.86 -0.20 -5.36
C ALA A 26 -4.24 -1.29 -6.37
N SER A 27 -3.71 -1.22 -7.60
CA SER A 27 -3.96 -2.24 -8.63
C SER A 27 -3.35 -3.60 -8.25
N SER A 28 -2.16 -3.61 -7.65
CA SER A 28 -1.54 -4.84 -7.14
C SER A 28 -2.37 -5.47 -6.02
N MET A 29 -2.86 -4.64 -5.09
CA MET A 29 -3.70 -5.13 -3.98
C MET A 29 -5.06 -5.61 -4.45
N LYS A 30 -5.61 -4.98 -5.49
CA LYS A 30 -6.82 -5.48 -6.14
C LYS A 30 -6.63 -6.92 -6.62
N ALA A 31 -5.62 -7.17 -7.45
CA ALA A 31 -5.34 -8.49 -8.00
C ALA A 31 -4.96 -9.53 -6.93
N ALA A 32 -4.22 -9.10 -5.89
CA ALA A 32 -3.74 -10.00 -4.85
C ALA A 32 -4.79 -10.35 -3.78
N LEU A 33 -5.71 -9.42 -3.47
CA LEU A 33 -6.65 -9.57 -2.36
C LEU A 33 -8.11 -9.31 -2.76
N CYS A 34 -8.44 -8.13 -3.31
CA CYS A 34 -9.84 -7.75 -3.49
C CYS A 34 -10.60 -8.75 -4.37
N ASP A 35 -9.96 -9.23 -5.43
CA ASP A 35 -10.57 -10.16 -6.38
C ASP A 35 -10.83 -11.57 -5.78
N HIS A 36 -10.28 -11.83 -4.58
CA HIS A 36 -10.41 -13.10 -3.87
C HIS A 36 -11.26 -13.02 -2.59
N MET A 37 -11.67 -11.81 -2.14
CA MET A 37 -12.37 -11.60 -0.86
C MET A 37 -13.90 -11.60 -1.00
N GLY A 38 -14.51 -12.12 -1.95
CA GLY A 38 -15.98 -12.24 -2.06
C GLY A 38 -16.75 -10.93 -2.38
N PRO A 39 -17.98 -11.04 -2.84
CA PRO A 39 -18.69 -9.94 -3.51
C PRO A 39 -19.39 -8.93 -2.59
N GLY A 40 -19.51 -9.21 -1.30
CA GLY A 40 -20.28 -8.37 -0.35
C GLY A 40 -19.48 -7.25 0.31
N LEU A 41 -18.33 -6.87 -0.24
CA LEU A 41 -17.44 -5.89 0.35
C LEU A 41 -17.16 -4.73 -0.59
N ARG A 42 -16.92 -3.56 -0.02
CA ARG A 42 -16.40 -2.37 -0.70
C ARG A 42 -14.96 -2.15 -0.24
N PHE A 43 -14.02 -2.20 -1.17
CA PHE A 43 -12.61 -2.03 -0.87
C PHE A 43 -12.17 -0.59 -1.15
N LEU A 44 -11.55 0.04 -0.18
CA LEU A 44 -10.92 1.35 -0.26
C LEU A 44 -9.42 1.14 -0.25
N VAL A 45 -8.76 1.44 -1.36
CA VAL A 45 -7.34 1.13 -1.54
C VAL A 45 -6.63 2.38 -2.03
N PRO A 46 -5.91 3.11 -1.17
CA PRO A 46 -5.14 4.26 -1.60
C PRO A 46 -3.91 3.85 -2.41
N ASP A 47 -3.54 4.61 -3.43
CA ASP A 47 -2.16 4.70 -3.86
C ASP A 47 -1.43 5.67 -2.93
N LEU A 48 -0.41 5.17 -2.24
CA LEU A 48 0.44 5.99 -1.38
C LEU A 48 1.34 6.89 -2.23
N SER A 49 1.80 8.00 -1.67
CA SER A 49 2.77 8.86 -2.34
C SER A 49 3.98 8.05 -2.82
N ALA A 50 4.50 8.38 -3.98
CA ALA A 50 5.55 7.68 -4.71
C ALA A 50 5.16 6.29 -5.26
N HIS A 51 3.87 5.91 -5.24
CA HIS A 51 3.40 4.60 -5.70
C HIS A 51 2.18 4.73 -6.61
N GLY A 52 2.01 3.76 -7.52
CA GLY A 52 0.83 3.66 -8.38
C GLY A 52 0.55 4.95 -9.16
N ASP A 53 -0.69 5.43 -9.09
CA ASP A 53 -1.10 6.68 -9.75
C ASP A 53 -0.56 7.95 -9.05
N GLU A 54 0.04 7.80 -7.86
CA GLU A 54 0.72 8.88 -7.11
C GLU A 54 2.25 8.78 -7.20
N ALA A 55 2.78 8.08 -8.19
CA ALA A 55 4.22 7.83 -8.36
C ALA A 55 5.08 9.11 -8.44
N SER A 56 4.51 10.23 -8.87
CA SER A 56 5.18 11.55 -8.93
C SER A 56 5.08 12.35 -7.63
N ALA A 57 4.23 11.96 -6.70
CA ALA A 57 4.07 12.64 -5.42
C ALA A 57 5.18 12.21 -4.44
N PRO A 58 5.89 13.15 -3.78
CA PRO A 58 6.93 12.79 -2.85
C PRO A 58 6.34 12.18 -1.57
N TYR A 59 6.90 11.06 -1.11
CA TYR A 59 6.56 10.51 0.19
C TYR A 59 7.18 11.36 1.31
N VAL A 60 6.34 11.86 2.22
CA VAL A 60 6.79 12.71 3.34
C VAL A 60 6.92 11.91 4.64
N SER A 61 5.85 11.26 5.08
CA SER A 61 5.84 10.45 6.30
C SER A 61 4.59 9.58 6.39
N ALA A 62 4.63 8.55 7.23
CA ALA A 62 3.45 7.72 7.53
C ALA A 62 2.30 8.54 8.13
N ALA A 63 2.61 9.53 8.96
CA ALA A 63 1.60 10.42 9.54
C ALA A 63 0.92 11.30 8.48
N ALA A 64 1.67 11.78 7.48
CA ALA A 64 1.10 12.54 6.37
C ALA A 64 0.17 11.68 5.50
N GLU A 65 0.59 10.45 5.18
CA GLU A 65 -0.25 9.50 4.45
C GLU A 65 -1.53 9.15 5.25
N ALA A 66 -1.39 8.89 6.54
CA ALA A 66 -2.54 8.62 7.42
C ALA A 66 -3.52 9.81 7.47
N GLY A 67 -2.99 11.04 7.56
CA GLY A 67 -3.80 12.25 7.50
C GLY A 67 -4.59 12.36 6.20
N ALA A 68 -3.94 12.14 5.06
CA ALA A 68 -4.59 12.18 3.75
C ALA A 68 -5.66 11.09 3.58
N ILE A 69 -5.41 9.87 4.09
CA ILE A 69 -6.40 8.79 4.12
C ILE A 69 -7.59 9.17 5.01
N HIS A 70 -7.33 9.69 6.21
CA HIS A 70 -8.37 10.13 7.14
C HIS A 70 -9.25 11.23 6.55
N GLU A 71 -8.65 12.27 5.95
CA GLU A 71 -9.38 13.35 5.27
C GLU A 71 -10.28 12.82 4.16
N TRP A 72 -9.77 11.88 3.36
CA TRP A 72 -10.57 11.26 2.31
C TRP A 72 -11.75 10.49 2.89
N LEU A 73 -11.53 9.64 3.90
CA LEU A 73 -12.57 8.87 4.58
C LEU A 73 -13.62 9.79 5.20
N ALA A 74 -13.17 10.85 5.87
CA ALA A 74 -14.04 11.83 6.50
C ALA A 74 -14.94 12.56 5.48
N SER A 75 -14.36 13.03 4.36
CA SER A 75 -15.09 13.72 3.30
C SER A 75 -16.14 12.85 2.59
N HIS A 76 -15.95 11.52 2.65
CA HIS A 76 -16.88 10.54 2.08
C HIS A 76 -17.80 9.88 3.13
N GLY A 77 -17.84 10.42 4.36
CA GLY A 77 -18.71 9.95 5.43
C GLY A 77 -18.33 8.57 5.99
N VAL A 78 -17.12 8.07 5.72
CA VAL A 78 -16.65 6.76 6.21
C VAL A 78 -16.02 6.95 7.60
N ARG A 79 -16.69 6.51 8.65
CA ARG A 79 -16.23 6.59 10.04
C ARG A 79 -15.99 5.21 10.67
N ARG A 80 -16.48 4.16 10.03
CA ARG A 80 -16.32 2.79 10.47
C ARG A 80 -15.91 1.90 9.31
N LEU A 81 -14.91 1.08 9.53
CA LEU A 81 -14.38 0.10 8.61
C LEU A 81 -14.50 -1.29 9.20
N SER A 82 -15.05 -2.23 8.44
CA SER A 82 -15.20 -3.62 8.87
C SER A 82 -13.86 -4.34 9.01
N LEU A 83 -12.89 -3.92 8.22
CA LEU A 83 -11.52 -4.44 8.26
C LEU A 83 -10.54 -3.36 7.82
N GLY A 84 -9.43 -3.24 8.55
CA GLY A 84 -8.19 -2.61 8.09
C GLY A 84 -7.16 -3.69 7.80
N PHE A 85 -6.77 -3.83 6.55
CA PHE A 85 -5.64 -4.67 6.14
C PHE A 85 -4.45 -3.79 5.79
N ALA A 86 -3.28 -4.12 6.32
CA ALA A 86 -2.07 -3.38 5.98
C ALA A 86 -0.81 -4.25 6.07
N ALA A 87 0.12 -4.05 5.15
CA ALA A 87 1.38 -4.77 5.11
C ALA A 87 2.58 -3.83 5.11
N SER A 88 3.64 -4.17 5.85
CA SER A 88 4.92 -3.45 5.87
C SER A 88 4.74 -1.94 6.10
N LEU A 89 5.10 -1.08 5.11
CA LEU A 89 4.89 0.38 5.15
C LEU A 89 3.42 0.73 5.45
N GLY A 90 2.48 0.06 4.79
CA GLY A 90 1.05 0.27 5.03
C GLY A 90 0.64 0.03 6.48
N GLY A 91 1.28 -0.91 7.17
CA GLY A 91 1.04 -1.18 8.58
C GLY A 91 1.47 -0.02 9.49
N VAL A 92 2.60 0.63 9.19
CA VAL A 92 3.03 1.84 9.92
C VAL A 92 2.00 2.95 9.76
N ILE A 93 1.49 3.14 8.53
CA ILE A 93 0.45 4.13 8.22
C ILE A 93 -0.86 3.79 8.94
N LEU A 94 -1.25 2.51 8.97
CA LEU A 94 -2.45 2.09 9.69
C LEU A 94 -2.35 2.38 11.20
N PHE A 95 -1.17 2.22 11.82
CA PHE A 95 -0.97 2.61 13.21
C PHE A 95 -1.14 4.12 13.44
N GLU A 96 -0.68 4.95 12.53
CA GLU A 96 -0.95 6.40 12.59
C GLU A 96 -2.43 6.72 12.43
N LEU A 97 -3.17 5.96 11.59
CA LEU A 97 -4.62 6.09 11.45
C LEU A 97 -5.39 5.78 12.75
N LEU A 98 -4.91 4.85 13.57
CA LEU A 98 -5.55 4.54 14.86
C LEU A 98 -5.52 5.71 15.86
N ARG A 99 -4.79 6.77 15.59
CA ARG A 99 -4.74 7.99 16.41
C ARG A 99 -5.93 8.92 16.16
N PHE A 100 -6.71 8.71 15.12
CA PHE A 100 -7.91 9.49 14.83
C PHE A 100 -9.12 8.91 15.58
N PRO A 101 -9.63 9.57 16.62
CA PRO A 101 -10.64 9.01 17.51
C PRO A 101 -12.04 8.88 16.87
N ASP A 102 -12.25 9.56 15.75
CA ASP A 102 -13.48 9.55 14.97
C ASP A 102 -13.52 8.45 13.90
N LEU A 103 -12.45 7.64 13.80
CA LEU A 103 -12.35 6.50 12.90
C LEU A 103 -12.28 5.21 13.71
N SER A 104 -13.06 4.20 13.30
CA SER A 104 -13.11 2.91 13.97
C SER A 104 -12.95 1.75 12.99
N PHE A 105 -12.36 0.67 13.49
CA PHE A 105 -12.17 -0.59 12.77
C PHE A 105 -12.76 -1.73 13.59
N ASP A 106 -13.57 -2.59 12.96
CA ASP A 106 -14.08 -3.79 13.62
C ASP A 106 -13.00 -4.84 13.79
N ARG A 107 -12.11 -4.94 12.82
CA ARG A 107 -10.95 -5.86 12.78
C ARG A 107 -9.75 -5.21 12.13
N LEU A 108 -8.58 -5.65 12.55
CA LEU A 108 -7.30 -5.27 11.95
C LEU A 108 -6.52 -6.53 11.58
N PHE A 109 -5.96 -6.53 10.39
CA PHE A 109 -4.98 -7.51 9.95
C PHE A 109 -3.72 -6.78 9.50
N ILE A 110 -2.63 -7.01 10.22
CA ILE A 110 -1.36 -6.30 9.98
C ILE A 110 -0.26 -7.34 9.88
N GLU A 111 0.51 -7.29 8.79
CA GLU A 111 1.61 -8.21 8.57
C GLU A 111 2.92 -7.49 8.24
N GLY A 112 4.04 -8.13 8.61
CA GLY A 112 5.37 -7.71 8.20
C GLY A 112 5.79 -6.30 8.63
N VAL A 113 5.19 -5.76 9.69
CA VAL A 113 5.49 -4.41 10.20
C VAL A 113 6.70 -4.44 11.12
N SER A 114 7.62 -3.52 10.90
CA SER A 114 8.74 -3.28 11.81
C SER A 114 8.60 -1.88 12.42
N PHE A 115 8.51 -1.83 13.74
CA PHE A 115 8.54 -0.58 14.52
C PHE A 115 9.96 -0.20 14.95
N TYR A 116 10.96 -0.88 14.43
CA TYR A 116 12.34 -0.58 14.76
C TYR A 116 12.76 0.72 14.10
N SER A 117 12.71 1.80 14.84
CA SER A 117 13.13 3.13 14.43
C SER A 117 14.29 3.59 15.29
N GLY A 118 15.44 3.76 14.68
CA GLY A 118 16.56 4.51 15.29
C GLY A 118 17.74 3.65 15.71
N GLY A 119 18.88 4.32 15.78
CA GLY A 119 20.18 3.78 16.12
C GLY A 119 21.13 3.67 14.93
N PRO A 120 22.46 3.60 15.19
CA PRO A 120 23.47 3.56 14.13
C PRO A 120 23.30 2.37 13.19
N VAL A 121 22.90 1.21 13.71
CA VAL A 121 22.69 -0.02 12.94
C VAL A 121 21.53 0.14 11.96
N ALA A 122 20.42 0.77 12.38
CA ALA A 122 19.28 1.02 11.51
C ALA A 122 19.62 2.01 10.38
N ARG A 123 20.43 3.03 10.65
CA ARG A 123 20.89 3.98 9.63
C ARG A 123 21.77 3.32 8.58
N VAL A 124 22.73 2.49 9.01
CA VAL A 124 23.62 1.75 8.10
C VAL A 124 22.82 0.73 7.30
N GLY A 125 21.95 -0.04 7.97
CA GLY A 125 21.07 -1.02 7.32
C GLY A 125 20.13 -0.36 6.31
N GLY A 126 19.55 0.80 6.64
CA GLY A 126 18.71 1.58 5.73
C GLY A 126 19.47 2.09 4.51
N ALA A 127 20.70 2.59 4.68
CA ALA A 127 21.52 3.02 3.56
C ALA A 127 21.91 1.89 2.62
N ILE A 128 22.20 0.70 3.16
CA ILE A 128 22.49 -0.49 2.36
C ILE A 128 21.23 -0.93 1.61
N LEU A 129 20.08 -0.99 2.31
CA LEU A 129 18.80 -1.38 1.72
C LEU A 129 18.41 -0.42 0.58
N SER A 130 18.53 0.89 0.80
CA SER A 130 18.25 1.90 -0.23
C SER A 130 19.08 1.66 -1.50
N ARG A 131 20.40 1.44 -1.37
CA ARG A 131 21.26 1.14 -2.53
C ARG A 131 20.85 -0.13 -3.27
N VAL A 132 20.49 -1.18 -2.52
CA VAL A 132 20.01 -2.43 -3.10
C VAL A 132 18.68 -2.21 -3.82
N MET A 133 17.78 -1.40 -3.25
CA MET A 133 16.48 -1.11 -3.85
C MET A 133 16.61 -0.27 -5.12
N VAL A 134 17.46 0.75 -5.14
CA VAL A 134 17.76 1.53 -6.36
C VAL A 134 18.34 0.64 -7.46
N ALA A 135 19.27 -0.26 -7.11
CA ALA A 135 19.83 -1.20 -8.10
C ALA A 135 18.76 -2.16 -8.66
N LYS A 136 17.85 -2.65 -7.82
CA LYS A 136 16.72 -3.48 -8.24
C LYS A 136 15.73 -2.69 -9.10
N HIS A 137 15.45 -1.44 -8.73
CA HIS A 137 14.58 -0.56 -9.49
C HIS A 137 15.13 -0.33 -10.91
N ARG A 138 16.38 0.06 -11.04
CA ARG A 138 17.04 0.21 -12.35
C ARG A 138 16.97 -1.05 -13.21
N LYS A 139 17.06 -2.23 -12.59
CA LYS A 139 16.89 -3.51 -13.28
C LYS A 139 15.44 -3.72 -13.70
N ALA A 140 14.47 -3.41 -12.85
CA ALA A 140 13.04 -3.54 -13.15
C ALA A 140 12.58 -2.60 -14.26
N VAL A 141 13.12 -1.37 -14.32
CA VAL A 141 12.87 -0.42 -15.42
C VAL A 141 13.38 -0.98 -16.75
N ARG A 142 14.52 -1.69 -16.72
CA ARG A 142 15.10 -2.29 -17.95
C ARG A 142 14.40 -3.57 -18.39
N ASP A 143 13.92 -4.38 -17.47
CA ASP A 143 13.25 -5.67 -17.73
C ASP A 143 12.14 -5.93 -16.69
N PRO A 144 10.96 -5.29 -16.85
CA PRO A 144 9.84 -5.47 -15.94
C PRO A 144 9.34 -6.93 -15.90
N GLU A 145 9.42 -7.63 -17.02
CA GLU A 145 8.97 -9.02 -17.14
C GLU A 145 9.81 -10.00 -16.29
N ALA A 146 11.12 -9.74 -16.16
CA ALA A 146 11.97 -10.57 -15.30
C ALA A 146 11.56 -10.46 -13.82
N GLY A 147 11.14 -9.26 -13.39
CA GLY A 147 10.59 -9.03 -12.05
C GLY A 147 9.28 -9.78 -11.84
N ALA A 148 8.35 -9.64 -12.78
CA ALA A 148 7.05 -10.30 -12.74
C ALA A 148 7.17 -11.83 -12.68
N ARG A 149 8.00 -12.45 -13.53
CA ARG A 149 8.23 -13.92 -13.52
C ARG A 149 8.67 -14.44 -12.15
N LYS A 150 9.50 -13.69 -11.43
CA LYS A 150 9.96 -14.09 -10.10
C LYS A 150 8.85 -14.03 -9.04
N LEU A 151 7.99 -13.02 -9.12
CA LEU A 151 6.88 -12.79 -8.18
C LEU A 151 5.66 -13.67 -8.49
N ALA A 152 5.49 -14.09 -9.74
CA ALA A 152 4.32 -14.86 -10.19
C ALA A 152 4.11 -16.17 -9.42
N ARG A 153 5.19 -16.80 -8.97
CA ARG A 153 5.11 -18.04 -8.16
C ARG A 153 4.52 -17.81 -6.77
N LEU A 154 4.60 -16.59 -6.24
CA LEU A 154 4.15 -16.24 -4.87
C LEU A 154 2.78 -15.56 -4.88
N TYR A 155 2.51 -14.72 -5.87
CA TYR A 155 1.36 -13.82 -5.89
C TYR A 155 0.41 -14.03 -7.07
N GLY A 156 0.70 -15.00 -7.95
CA GLY A 156 -0.01 -15.16 -9.22
C GLY A 156 0.49 -14.18 -10.30
N GLU A 157 0.18 -14.49 -11.57
CA GLU A 157 0.74 -13.73 -12.70
C GLU A 157 0.25 -12.28 -12.76
N GLU A 158 -1.05 -12.05 -12.52
CA GLU A 158 -1.66 -10.73 -12.62
C GLU A 158 -1.14 -9.77 -11.53
N ALA A 159 -1.15 -10.22 -10.27
CA ALA A 159 -0.61 -9.44 -9.16
C ALA A 159 0.89 -9.19 -9.32
N ALA A 160 1.65 -10.17 -9.82
CA ALA A 160 3.08 -10.05 -10.06
C ALA A 160 3.40 -9.01 -11.15
N ARG A 161 2.62 -8.97 -12.23
CA ARG A 161 2.77 -7.94 -13.29
C ARG A 161 2.42 -6.56 -12.75
N ALA A 162 1.32 -6.42 -12.01
CA ALA A 162 0.92 -5.15 -11.39
C ALA A 162 1.99 -4.63 -10.42
N MET A 163 2.57 -5.51 -9.58
CA MET A 163 3.67 -5.15 -8.67
C MET A 163 4.94 -4.74 -9.42
N ALA A 164 5.32 -5.48 -10.45
CA ALA A 164 6.51 -5.18 -11.24
C ALA A 164 6.36 -3.85 -12.00
N SER A 165 5.19 -3.59 -12.56
CA SER A 165 4.85 -2.33 -13.22
C SER A 165 4.87 -1.14 -12.24
N SER A 166 4.24 -1.28 -11.08
CA SER A 166 4.24 -0.25 -10.04
C SER A 166 5.66 0.08 -9.57
N PHE A 167 6.48 -0.96 -9.37
CA PHE A 167 7.87 -0.76 -8.97
C PHE A 167 8.71 -0.06 -10.05
N ALA A 168 8.50 -0.40 -11.31
CA ALA A 168 9.21 0.26 -12.41
C ALA A 168 8.77 1.72 -12.64
N ALA A 169 7.55 2.08 -12.25
CA ALA A 169 7.00 3.43 -12.39
C ALA A 169 7.44 4.41 -11.29
N MET A 170 8.03 3.93 -10.18
CA MET A 170 8.52 4.79 -9.10
C MET A 170 9.69 5.66 -9.59
N SER A 171 9.83 6.88 -9.06
CA SER A 171 11.02 7.70 -9.30
C SER A 171 12.21 7.22 -8.47
N GLU A 172 13.45 7.46 -8.94
CA GLU A 172 14.67 7.13 -8.17
C GLU A 172 14.83 8.00 -6.91
N ASP A 173 14.13 9.14 -6.86
CA ASP A 173 14.20 10.13 -5.76
C ASP A 173 13.07 9.95 -4.72
N SER A 174 12.26 8.87 -4.85
CA SER A 174 11.07 8.60 -4.02
C SER A 174 11.37 7.77 -2.79
#